data_0ba9e4fdc5ce792ef02e7624bf9b8813
#
_entry.id   0ba9e4fdc5ce792ef02e7624bf9b8813
#
_cell.length_a   1.000
_cell.length_b   1.000
_cell.length_c   1.000
_cell.angle_alpha   90.00
_cell.angle_beta   90.00
_cell.angle_gamma   90.00
#
_symmetry.space_group_name_H-M   'P 1'
#
loop_
_entity.id
_entity.type
_entity.pdbx_description
1 polymer ?
#
loop_
_entity_poly.entity_id
_entity_poly.type
_entity_poly.pdbx_seq_one_letter_code
_entity_poly.pdbx_strand_id
1 'polypeptide(L)'
;IFSDYKFPSDSRSQEPDPSYETSCNTIAGTIQFDNMAEMKKTKQGYKLVWQDSLIFPDLESDDKISVTISKAERGEILDRNGKMLAGKGVATSVGIIPGKLEDRNVSIEKIAELLEIDVETINNKLTAKWVKEDSFVPIETIPKVEEIDLMKIQPEEKTLEEQDCQNKLLEIPGVMLSDVEVRTYELGEAAAHLIGYVQSATAEDLENHPGEGYSAESVIGRSGLEKLYEKQLKGKDGCDIKILDSDGEVKEVLASIFKEDGMDIRLTIDSDLQKSLYEQFKEDPGCSVAMNPYTGEVLALVSTPSYDNNEFIRGLSSKKWTSLNEDEKKPLYNRFRQV
;
A
#
# COMPACT_ATOMS: atom_id res chain seq x y z
N ILE A 1 -5.37 12.27 26.23
CA ILE A 1 -4.01 12.85 26.07
C ILE A 1 -3.48 13.37 27.41
N PHE A 2 -4.27 13.57 28.43
CA PHE A 2 -3.85 14.01 29.75
C PHE A 2 -4.21 12.96 30.83
N SER A 3 -3.72 11.71 30.73
CA SER A 3 -4.18 10.64 31.61
C SER A 3 -3.51 10.56 32.96
N ASP A 4 -2.38 11.23 33.25
CA ASP A 4 -1.62 11.03 34.48
C ASP A 4 -1.02 12.30 35.12
N TYR A 5 -1.66 13.45 35.01
CA TYR A 5 -1.21 14.62 35.78
C TYR A 5 -1.71 14.55 37.21
N LYS A 6 -0.84 14.17 38.16
CA LYS A 6 -1.04 14.33 39.60
C LYS A 6 -0.49 15.68 40.04
N PHE A 7 -1.38 16.63 40.28
CA PHE A 7 -0.99 17.80 41.09
C PHE A 7 -0.43 17.31 42.42
N PRO A 8 0.73 17.81 42.87
CA PRO A 8 1.20 17.50 44.21
C PRO A 8 0.15 17.94 45.24
N SER A 9 -0.46 16.99 45.91
CA SER A 9 -1.42 17.23 46.96
C SER A 9 -0.69 17.45 48.27
N ASP A 10 0.02 18.56 48.43
CA ASP A 10 0.43 18.93 49.78
C ASP A 10 0.33 20.45 49.99
N SER A 11 -0.67 20.72 50.80
CA SER A 11 -0.84 21.56 51.97
C SER A 11 -0.54 23.07 51.85
N ARG A 12 -1.64 23.81 52.04
CA ARG A 12 -1.69 25.00 52.94
C ARG A 12 -0.48 25.96 52.82
N SER A 13 -0.49 26.83 51.83
CA SER A 13 0.28 28.06 51.73
C SER A 13 1.35 28.27 50.67
N GLN A 14 1.55 27.37 49.75
CA GLN A 14 2.42 27.65 48.57
C GLN A 14 1.58 27.87 47.32
N GLU A 15 1.98 28.85 46.51
CA GLU A 15 1.48 28.98 45.14
C GLU A 15 1.81 27.66 44.41
N PRO A 16 0.89 27.10 43.61
CA PRO A 16 1.18 25.88 42.86
C PRO A 16 2.34 26.15 41.89
N ASP A 17 3.30 25.23 41.84
CA ASP A 17 4.36 25.28 40.82
C ASP A 17 3.71 25.11 39.44
N PRO A 18 3.81 26.11 38.56
CA PRO A 18 3.18 26.08 37.27
C PRO A 18 3.96 25.24 36.23
N SER A 19 5.12 24.72 36.61
CA SER A 19 5.97 23.90 35.72
C SER A 19 5.46 22.47 35.58
N TYR A 20 5.50 21.91 34.37
CA TYR A 20 5.15 20.53 34.10
C TYR A 20 5.91 20.00 32.89
N GLU A 21 6.18 18.71 32.89
CA GLU A 21 6.73 17.99 31.76
C GLU A 21 5.60 17.37 30.94
N THR A 22 5.63 17.55 29.64
CA THR A 22 4.70 16.91 28.70
C THR A 22 5.43 15.83 27.92
N SER A 23 4.82 14.65 27.82
CA SER A 23 5.27 13.57 26.96
C SER A 23 4.14 13.18 26.02
N CYS A 24 4.36 13.31 24.72
CA CYS A 24 3.39 13.01 23.67
C CYS A 24 3.94 11.92 22.75
N ASN A 25 3.27 10.77 22.73
CA ASN A 25 3.61 9.69 21.80
C ASN A 25 2.99 10.00 20.43
N THR A 26 3.85 10.12 19.43
CA THR A 26 3.48 10.43 18.05
C THR A 26 3.98 9.34 17.10
N ILE A 27 3.55 9.40 15.85
CA ILE A 27 4.08 8.53 14.78
C ILE A 27 5.55 8.82 14.47
N ALA A 28 6.05 10.01 14.84
CA ALA A 28 7.47 10.39 14.73
C ALA A 28 8.26 10.14 16.03
N GLY A 29 7.74 9.28 16.94
CA GLY A 29 8.34 9.00 18.24
C GLY A 29 7.75 9.83 19.37
N THR A 30 8.41 9.80 20.51
CA THR A 30 7.97 10.53 21.70
C THR A 30 8.56 11.93 21.70
N ILE A 31 7.69 12.94 21.73
CA ILE A 31 8.07 14.35 21.92
C ILE A 31 7.97 14.66 23.41
N GLN A 32 9.03 15.22 23.98
CA GLN A 32 9.07 15.63 25.39
C GLN A 32 9.51 17.09 25.48
N PHE A 33 8.84 17.85 26.32
CA PHE A 33 9.20 19.23 26.59
C PHE A 33 8.70 19.67 27.97
N ASP A 34 9.43 20.61 28.55
CA ASP A 34 9.02 21.31 29.76
C ASP A 34 8.15 22.51 29.40
N ASN A 35 7.09 22.73 30.17
CA ASN A 35 6.18 23.83 29.95
C ASN A 35 5.77 24.49 31.27
N MET A 36 5.24 25.70 31.17
CA MET A 36 4.74 26.48 32.31
C MET A 36 3.28 26.86 32.09
N ALA A 37 2.45 26.55 33.08
CA ALA A 37 1.03 26.88 33.07
C ALA A 37 0.73 28.15 33.86
N GLU A 38 0.09 29.14 33.24
CA GLU A 38 -0.39 30.30 33.97
C GLU A 38 -1.57 29.90 34.85
N MET A 39 -1.47 30.23 36.18
CA MET A 39 -2.49 29.94 37.13
C MET A 39 -3.12 31.21 37.71
N LYS A 40 -4.44 31.33 37.66
CA LYS A 40 -5.19 32.47 38.21
C LYS A 40 -5.91 32.10 39.47
N LYS A 41 -5.66 32.87 40.55
CA LYS A 41 -6.35 32.71 41.84
C LYS A 41 -7.81 33.17 41.74
N THR A 42 -8.75 32.29 42.11
CA THR A 42 -10.18 32.57 42.14
C THR A 42 -10.73 32.32 43.54
N LYS A 43 -12.01 32.68 43.81
CA LYS A 43 -12.69 32.40 45.08
C LYS A 43 -12.78 30.89 45.39
N GLN A 44 -12.64 30.05 44.38
CA GLN A 44 -12.73 28.57 44.46
C GLN A 44 -11.37 27.88 44.42
N GLY A 45 -10.26 28.63 44.49
CA GLY A 45 -8.88 28.13 44.33
C GLY A 45 -8.21 28.62 43.07
N TYR A 46 -7.06 28.02 42.75
CA TYR A 46 -6.33 28.34 41.53
C TYR A 46 -6.98 27.64 40.32
N LYS A 47 -7.07 28.34 39.21
CA LYS A 47 -7.54 27.81 37.93
C LYS A 47 -6.47 28.03 36.86
N LEU A 48 -6.30 27.04 36.00
CA LEU A 48 -5.45 27.11 34.82
C LEU A 48 -6.01 28.14 33.82
N VAL A 49 -5.17 29.02 33.34
CA VAL A 49 -5.48 29.89 32.20
C VAL A 49 -5.13 29.11 30.93
N TRP A 50 -6.14 28.76 30.14
CA TRP A 50 -5.92 28.00 28.91
C TRP A 50 -5.22 28.86 27.88
N GLN A 51 -4.15 28.31 27.30
CA GLN A 51 -3.41 28.87 26.17
C GLN A 51 -2.98 27.67 25.28
N ASP A 52 -2.86 27.88 23.97
CA ASP A 52 -2.47 26.83 23.04
C ASP A 52 -1.02 26.38 23.28
N SER A 53 -0.17 27.27 23.79
CA SER A 53 1.18 26.95 24.27
C SER A 53 1.25 25.89 25.38
N LEU A 54 0.12 25.55 26.03
CA LEU A 54 0.05 24.42 26.97
C LEU A 54 0.14 23.06 26.24
N ILE A 55 -0.16 23.01 24.94
CA ILE A 55 -0.04 21.82 24.12
C ILE A 55 1.40 21.66 23.63
N PHE A 56 1.92 22.70 22.97
CA PHE A 56 3.33 22.85 22.56
C PHE A 56 3.78 24.29 22.87
N PRO A 57 4.99 24.50 23.44
CA PRO A 57 5.42 25.81 23.93
C PRO A 57 5.27 26.97 22.94
N ASP A 58 5.57 26.72 21.66
CA ASP A 58 5.56 27.72 20.61
C ASP A 58 4.27 27.76 19.77
N LEU A 59 3.22 27.05 20.22
CA LEU A 59 1.92 27.03 19.54
C LEU A 59 1.08 28.23 19.91
N GLU A 60 0.69 29.04 18.95
CA GLU A 60 -0.23 30.16 19.06
C GLU A 60 -1.62 29.85 18.50
N SER A 61 -2.61 30.71 18.79
CA SER A 61 -4.04 30.43 18.48
C SER A 61 -4.34 30.29 16.98
N ASP A 62 -3.54 30.91 16.12
CA ASP A 62 -3.74 30.90 14.67
C ASP A 62 -2.82 29.88 13.96
N ASP A 63 -1.94 29.22 14.72
CA ASP A 63 -1.03 28.22 14.23
C ASP A 63 -1.74 26.88 13.96
N LYS A 64 -1.14 26.04 13.13
CA LYS A 64 -1.62 24.68 12.79
C LYS A 64 -0.52 23.67 12.98
N ILE A 65 -0.88 22.50 13.54
CA ILE A 65 0.01 21.35 13.55
C ILE A 65 -0.16 20.60 12.22
N SER A 66 0.93 20.48 11.47
CA SER A 66 1.00 19.75 10.21
C SER A 66 1.78 18.45 10.40
N VAL A 67 1.25 17.35 9.87
CA VAL A 67 1.92 16.04 9.82
C VAL A 67 2.11 15.68 8.36
N THR A 68 3.37 15.55 7.95
CA THR A 68 3.73 15.16 6.59
C THR A 68 4.41 13.79 6.63
N ILE A 69 3.87 12.83 5.89
CA ILE A 69 4.45 11.49 5.76
C ILE A 69 5.14 11.39 4.41
N SER A 70 6.42 11.00 4.43
CA SER A 70 7.20 10.69 3.23
C SER A 70 7.27 9.18 3.07
N LYS A 71 6.54 8.62 2.10
CA LYS A 71 6.46 7.18 1.88
C LYS A 71 7.80 6.61 1.44
N ALA A 72 8.21 5.51 2.09
CA ALA A 72 9.36 4.72 1.66
C ALA A 72 9.03 3.94 0.39
N GLU A 73 10.00 3.84 -0.51
CA GLU A 73 9.88 2.98 -1.68
C GLU A 73 10.22 1.54 -1.28
N ARG A 74 9.41 0.59 -1.75
CA ARG A 74 9.67 -0.83 -1.52
C ARG A 74 10.81 -1.28 -2.41
N GLY A 75 11.82 -1.95 -1.84
CA GLY A 75 12.98 -2.49 -2.55
C GLY A 75 12.57 -3.46 -3.66
N GLU A 76 13.40 -3.57 -4.68
CA GLU A 76 13.20 -4.46 -5.81
C GLU A 76 13.69 -5.88 -5.53
N ILE A 77 13.14 -6.86 -6.23
CA ILE A 77 13.68 -8.21 -6.31
C ILE A 77 14.27 -8.38 -7.69
N LEU A 78 15.57 -8.64 -7.75
CA LEU A 78 16.36 -8.70 -8.98
C LEU A 78 16.86 -10.13 -9.22
N ASP A 79 17.01 -10.50 -10.48
CA ASP A 79 17.69 -11.72 -10.87
C ASP A 79 19.23 -11.60 -10.70
N ARG A 80 19.95 -12.65 -11.02
CA ARG A 80 21.43 -12.69 -10.94
C ARG A 80 22.12 -11.65 -11.84
N ASN A 81 21.47 -11.19 -12.90
CA ASN A 81 21.99 -10.23 -13.87
C ASN A 81 21.58 -8.80 -13.56
N GLY A 82 20.77 -8.58 -12.50
CA GLY A 82 20.20 -7.28 -12.13
C GLY A 82 18.91 -6.94 -12.90
N LYS A 83 18.28 -7.91 -13.56
CA LYS A 83 16.99 -7.73 -14.23
C LYS A 83 15.89 -7.79 -13.19
N MET A 84 14.95 -6.85 -13.24
CA MET A 84 13.83 -6.77 -12.31
C MET A 84 12.93 -8.00 -12.42
N LEU A 85 12.63 -8.61 -11.29
CA LEU A 85 11.63 -9.68 -11.14
C LEU A 85 10.37 -9.19 -10.42
N ALA A 86 10.56 -8.29 -9.46
CA ALA A 86 9.48 -7.57 -8.79
C ALA A 86 9.94 -6.16 -8.46
N GLY A 87 9.16 -5.16 -8.80
CA GLY A 87 9.52 -3.77 -8.60
C GLY A 87 8.34 -2.84 -8.82
N LYS A 88 8.65 -1.56 -8.95
CA LYS A 88 7.68 -0.51 -9.23
C LYS A 88 7.26 -0.56 -10.71
N GLY A 89 5.98 -0.60 -10.95
CA GLY A 89 5.39 -0.56 -12.27
C GLY A 89 4.19 0.37 -12.32
N VAL A 90 3.49 0.36 -13.45
CA VAL A 90 2.31 1.18 -13.69
C VAL A 90 1.17 0.29 -14.16
N ALA A 91 -0.01 0.52 -13.63
CA ALA A 91 -1.25 -0.09 -14.08
C ALA A 91 -2.28 1.00 -14.37
N THR A 92 -3.42 0.62 -14.93
CA THR A 92 -4.51 1.53 -15.24
C THR A 92 -5.61 1.38 -14.21
N SER A 93 -5.91 2.44 -13.47
CA SER A 93 -7.06 2.53 -12.58
C SER A 93 -8.29 2.94 -13.37
N VAL A 94 -9.32 2.10 -13.35
CA VAL A 94 -10.66 2.40 -13.88
C VAL A 94 -11.46 3.04 -12.77
N GLY A 95 -11.89 4.26 -12.97
CA GLY A 95 -12.71 4.98 -12.00
C GLY A 95 -13.99 5.54 -12.62
N ILE A 96 -14.94 5.83 -11.75
CA ILE A 96 -16.24 6.41 -12.10
C ILE A 96 -16.36 7.79 -11.47
N ILE A 97 -16.87 8.76 -12.23
CA ILE A 97 -17.33 10.05 -11.73
C ILE A 97 -18.86 9.99 -11.69
N PRO A 98 -19.48 9.83 -10.49
CA PRO A 98 -20.92 9.53 -10.38
C PRO A 98 -21.82 10.52 -11.08
N GLY A 99 -21.54 11.81 -10.99
CA GLY A 99 -22.34 12.87 -11.62
C GLY A 99 -22.24 12.95 -13.14
N LYS A 100 -21.37 12.17 -13.78
CA LYS A 100 -21.21 12.10 -15.24
C LYS A 100 -21.83 10.86 -15.86
N LEU A 101 -22.41 9.95 -15.05
CA LEU A 101 -23.15 8.78 -15.56
C LEU A 101 -24.50 9.24 -16.13
N GLU A 102 -24.80 8.90 -17.38
CA GLU A 102 -26.09 9.22 -18.03
C GLU A 102 -27.22 8.33 -17.48
N ASP A 103 -27.02 7.01 -17.48
CA ASP A 103 -27.90 6.04 -16.83
C ASP A 103 -27.06 5.20 -15.87
N ARG A 104 -27.22 5.50 -14.58
CA ARG A 104 -26.39 4.88 -13.55
C ARG A 104 -26.46 3.36 -13.56
N ASN A 105 -27.66 2.79 -13.68
CA ASN A 105 -27.83 1.33 -13.59
C ASN A 105 -27.24 0.63 -14.81
N VAL A 106 -27.58 1.11 -16.00
CA VAL A 106 -27.09 0.56 -17.26
C VAL A 106 -25.57 0.69 -17.37
N SER A 107 -25.02 1.84 -16.96
CA SER A 107 -23.57 2.06 -16.97
C SER A 107 -22.85 1.12 -16.01
N ILE A 108 -23.36 0.95 -14.78
CA ILE A 108 -22.77 0.05 -13.78
C ILE A 108 -22.82 -1.40 -14.25
N GLU A 109 -23.93 -1.86 -14.85
CA GLU A 109 -24.04 -3.22 -15.40
C GLU A 109 -22.99 -3.47 -16.50
N LYS A 110 -22.81 -2.51 -17.42
CA LYS A 110 -21.78 -2.60 -18.48
C LYS A 110 -20.36 -2.62 -17.93
N ILE A 111 -20.07 -1.76 -16.95
CA ILE A 111 -18.75 -1.72 -16.30
C ILE A 111 -18.49 -3.04 -15.58
N ALA A 112 -19.47 -3.57 -14.86
CA ALA A 112 -19.39 -4.83 -14.14
C ALA A 112 -19.08 -6.01 -15.09
N GLU A 113 -19.75 -6.03 -16.27
CA GLU A 113 -19.52 -7.04 -17.31
C GLU A 113 -18.11 -6.93 -17.90
N LEU A 114 -17.66 -5.71 -18.27
CA LEU A 114 -16.33 -5.49 -18.87
C LEU A 114 -15.17 -5.77 -17.91
N LEU A 115 -15.37 -5.52 -16.62
CA LEU A 115 -14.34 -5.74 -15.58
C LEU A 115 -14.48 -7.11 -14.90
N GLU A 116 -15.48 -7.91 -15.25
CA GLU A 116 -15.82 -9.20 -14.62
C GLU A 116 -15.96 -9.13 -13.09
N ILE A 117 -16.55 -8.04 -12.58
CA ILE A 117 -16.81 -7.80 -11.16
C ILE A 117 -18.31 -7.72 -10.86
N ASP A 118 -18.66 -7.88 -9.59
CA ASP A 118 -20.07 -7.80 -9.18
C ASP A 118 -20.59 -6.35 -9.17
N VAL A 119 -21.81 -6.13 -9.66
CA VAL A 119 -22.51 -4.84 -9.60
C VAL A 119 -22.58 -4.30 -8.16
N GLU A 120 -22.73 -5.18 -7.17
CA GLU A 120 -22.76 -4.81 -5.76
C GLU A 120 -21.44 -4.19 -5.30
N THR A 121 -20.32 -4.70 -5.77
CA THR A 121 -18.99 -4.15 -5.48
C THR A 121 -18.85 -2.72 -5.95
N ILE A 122 -19.32 -2.42 -7.17
CA ILE A 122 -19.31 -1.04 -7.71
C ILE A 122 -20.23 -0.16 -6.86
N ASN A 123 -21.45 -0.61 -6.58
CA ASN A 123 -22.41 0.17 -5.79
C ASN A 123 -21.89 0.48 -4.38
N ASN A 124 -21.25 -0.47 -3.71
CA ASN A 124 -20.66 -0.26 -2.39
C ASN A 124 -19.58 0.82 -2.41
N LYS A 125 -18.72 0.83 -3.44
CA LYS A 125 -17.70 1.88 -3.62
C LYS A 125 -18.34 3.25 -3.89
N LEU A 126 -19.38 3.32 -4.73
CA LEU A 126 -20.07 4.57 -5.07
C LEU A 126 -20.94 5.15 -3.94
N THR A 127 -21.28 4.35 -2.92
CA THR A 127 -22.08 4.78 -1.76
C THR A 127 -21.24 5.13 -0.53
N ALA A 128 -19.91 5.09 -0.65
CA ALA A 128 -19.02 5.45 0.45
C ALA A 128 -19.18 6.93 0.86
N LYS A 129 -19.09 7.22 2.16
CA LYS A 129 -19.40 8.55 2.74
C LYS A 129 -18.61 9.72 2.15
N TRP A 130 -17.44 9.48 1.60
CA TRP A 130 -16.58 10.50 1.00
C TRP A 130 -16.91 10.81 -0.45
N VAL A 131 -17.70 9.95 -1.12
CA VAL A 131 -18.06 10.09 -2.54
C VAL A 131 -19.01 11.23 -2.75
N LYS A 132 -18.66 12.10 -3.69
CA LYS A 132 -19.49 13.19 -4.21
C LYS A 132 -19.71 13.00 -5.71
N GLU A 133 -20.57 13.78 -6.31
CA GLU A 133 -20.90 13.68 -7.75
C GLU A 133 -19.70 13.91 -8.67
N ASP A 134 -18.73 14.73 -8.24
CA ASP A 134 -17.52 15.08 -8.98
C ASP A 134 -16.29 14.24 -8.56
N SER A 135 -16.43 13.34 -7.58
CA SER A 135 -15.33 12.50 -7.11
C SER A 135 -14.96 11.45 -8.15
N PHE A 136 -13.64 11.27 -8.35
CA PHE A 136 -13.11 10.07 -9.02
C PHE A 136 -13.16 8.90 -8.03
N VAL A 137 -13.98 7.90 -8.30
CA VAL A 137 -14.14 6.71 -7.46
C VAL A 137 -13.44 5.54 -8.14
N PRO A 138 -12.27 5.09 -7.65
CA PRO A 138 -11.55 3.96 -8.24
C PRO A 138 -12.33 2.67 -8.04
N ILE A 139 -12.64 2.00 -9.14
CA ILE A 139 -13.44 0.77 -9.16
C ILE A 139 -12.53 -0.46 -9.22
N GLU A 140 -11.63 -0.51 -10.21
CA GLU A 140 -10.75 -1.66 -10.43
C GLU A 140 -9.43 -1.18 -11.04
N THR A 141 -8.39 -1.99 -10.89
CA THR A 141 -7.10 -1.76 -11.52
C THR A 141 -6.88 -2.84 -12.57
N ILE A 142 -6.63 -2.44 -13.81
CA ILE A 142 -6.41 -3.33 -14.95
C ILE A 142 -4.98 -3.17 -15.47
N PRO A 143 -4.46 -4.12 -16.28
CA PRO A 143 -3.16 -3.97 -16.91
C PRO A 143 -3.08 -2.68 -17.73
N LYS A 144 -1.92 -2.01 -17.66
CA LYS A 144 -1.64 -0.92 -18.58
C LYS A 144 -1.26 -1.50 -19.94
N VAL A 145 -1.90 -1.03 -21.00
CA VAL A 145 -1.53 -1.36 -22.37
C VAL A 145 -0.55 -0.32 -22.85
N GLU A 146 0.66 -0.76 -23.20
CA GLU A 146 1.70 0.12 -23.73
C GLU A 146 1.56 0.22 -25.26
N GLU A 147 1.68 1.44 -25.81
CA GLU A 147 1.61 1.66 -27.26
C GLU A 147 2.64 0.83 -28.04
N ILE A 148 3.82 0.61 -27.43
CA ILE A 148 4.88 -0.19 -28.07
C ILE A 148 4.47 -1.65 -28.27
N ASP A 149 3.64 -2.20 -27.38
CA ASP A 149 3.16 -3.57 -27.48
C ASP A 149 2.12 -3.72 -28.59
N LEU A 150 1.31 -2.69 -28.82
CA LEU A 150 0.36 -2.62 -29.93
C LEU A 150 1.05 -2.41 -31.28
N MET A 151 2.25 -1.81 -31.29
CA MET A 151 3.04 -1.56 -32.52
C MET A 151 3.87 -2.77 -32.95
N LYS A 152 3.90 -3.87 -32.20
CA LYS A 152 4.56 -5.11 -32.62
C LYS A 152 3.94 -5.64 -33.91
N ILE A 153 4.74 -6.33 -34.73
CA ILE A 153 4.28 -6.96 -35.99
C ILE A 153 3.14 -7.96 -35.75
N GLN A 154 3.18 -8.62 -34.60
CA GLN A 154 2.12 -9.50 -34.08
C GLN A 154 1.94 -9.20 -32.59
N PRO A 155 1.02 -8.30 -32.22
CA PRO A 155 0.66 -8.08 -30.83
C PRO A 155 0.09 -9.37 -30.22
N GLU A 156 0.31 -9.58 -28.93
CA GLU A 156 -0.29 -10.69 -28.22
C GLU A 156 -1.82 -10.54 -28.18
N GLU A 157 -2.57 -11.62 -28.35
CA GLU A 157 -4.05 -11.62 -28.34
C GLU A 157 -4.58 -10.99 -27.04
N LYS A 158 -3.97 -11.34 -25.90
CA LYS A 158 -4.31 -10.76 -24.60
C LYS A 158 -4.16 -9.24 -24.56
N THR A 159 -3.11 -8.67 -25.15
CA THR A 159 -2.90 -7.22 -25.24
C THR A 159 -3.99 -6.53 -26.05
N LEU A 160 -4.44 -7.17 -27.14
CA LEU A 160 -5.53 -6.65 -27.96
C LEU A 160 -6.88 -6.69 -27.24
N GLU A 161 -7.15 -7.75 -26.50
CA GLU A 161 -8.35 -7.87 -25.67
C GLU A 161 -8.37 -6.81 -24.54
N GLU A 162 -7.24 -6.59 -23.88
CA GLU A 162 -7.09 -5.57 -22.85
C GLU A 162 -7.31 -4.15 -23.42
N GLN A 163 -6.78 -3.87 -24.62
CA GLN A 163 -7.00 -2.59 -25.30
C GLN A 163 -8.48 -2.40 -25.70
N ASP A 164 -9.13 -3.46 -26.22
CA ASP A 164 -10.54 -3.42 -26.58
C ASP A 164 -11.44 -3.16 -25.34
N CYS A 165 -11.12 -3.80 -24.22
CA CYS A 165 -11.78 -3.56 -22.94
C CYS A 165 -11.62 -2.09 -22.50
N GLN A 166 -10.42 -1.53 -22.55
CA GLN A 166 -10.16 -0.13 -22.20
C GLN A 166 -10.94 0.84 -23.11
N ASN A 167 -10.98 0.57 -24.42
CA ASN A 167 -11.74 1.38 -25.37
C ASN A 167 -13.24 1.36 -25.05
N LYS A 168 -13.82 0.18 -24.80
CA LYS A 168 -15.23 0.03 -24.44
C LYS A 168 -15.58 0.71 -23.11
N LEU A 169 -14.67 0.69 -22.13
CA LEU A 169 -14.84 1.41 -20.88
C LEU A 169 -14.88 2.91 -21.08
N LEU A 170 -14.01 3.46 -21.94
CA LEU A 170 -13.98 4.90 -22.26
C LEU A 170 -15.19 5.39 -23.03
N GLU A 171 -15.93 4.51 -23.73
CA GLU A 171 -17.19 4.84 -24.38
C GLU A 171 -18.34 5.07 -23.38
N ILE A 172 -18.19 4.66 -22.11
CA ILE A 172 -19.21 4.83 -21.09
C ILE A 172 -19.04 6.21 -20.44
N PRO A 173 -20.03 7.14 -20.56
CA PRO A 173 -19.97 8.45 -19.95
C PRO A 173 -19.73 8.33 -18.43
N GLY A 174 -18.78 9.12 -17.92
CA GLY A 174 -18.41 9.11 -16.50
C GLY A 174 -17.35 8.10 -16.11
N VAL A 175 -16.92 7.21 -17.00
CA VAL A 175 -15.73 6.37 -16.78
C VAL A 175 -14.48 7.17 -17.13
N MET A 176 -13.46 7.03 -16.31
CA MET A 176 -12.13 7.63 -16.48
C MET A 176 -11.05 6.59 -16.20
N LEU A 177 -10.01 6.59 -17.04
CA LEU A 177 -8.80 5.80 -16.83
C LEU A 177 -7.68 6.74 -16.34
N SER A 178 -6.93 6.29 -15.36
CA SER A 178 -5.75 7.01 -14.86
C SER A 178 -4.62 6.04 -14.54
N ASP A 179 -3.39 6.46 -14.76
CA ASP A 179 -2.22 5.67 -14.36
C ASP A 179 -2.11 5.62 -12.83
N VAL A 180 -1.79 4.45 -12.31
CA VAL A 180 -1.53 4.21 -10.90
C VAL A 180 -0.25 3.40 -10.74
N GLU A 181 0.60 3.82 -9.80
CA GLU A 181 1.79 3.05 -9.44
C GLU A 181 1.39 1.80 -8.66
N VAL A 182 1.91 0.65 -9.09
CA VAL A 182 1.67 -0.64 -8.46
C VAL A 182 2.97 -1.45 -8.38
N ARG A 183 2.99 -2.44 -7.52
CA ARG A 183 4.03 -3.49 -7.57
C ARG A 183 3.79 -4.36 -8.80
N THR A 184 4.83 -4.63 -9.59
CA THR A 184 4.77 -5.42 -10.83
C THR A 184 5.71 -6.61 -10.74
N TYR A 185 5.30 -7.71 -11.36
CA TYR A 185 6.05 -8.97 -11.44
C TYR A 185 6.27 -9.34 -12.89
N GLU A 186 7.50 -9.14 -13.37
CA GLU A 186 7.87 -9.27 -14.79
C GLU A 186 7.69 -10.69 -15.36
N LEU A 187 7.86 -11.71 -14.54
CA LEU A 187 7.73 -13.10 -14.96
C LEU A 187 6.32 -13.68 -14.74
N GLY A 188 5.43 -12.95 -14.03
CA GLY A 188 4.08 -13.39 -13.77
C GLY A 188 4.03 -14.83 -13.26
N GLU A 189 3.25 -15.67 -13.94
CA GLU A 189 3.06 -17.09 -13.60
C GLU A 189 4.36 -17.88 -13.49
N ALA A 190 5.38 -17.55 -14.29
CA ALA A 190 6.63 -18.30 -14.31
C ALA A 190 7.43 -18.21 -13.01
N ALA A 191 7.17 -17.19 -12.17
CA ALA A 191 7.88 -16.99 -10.92
C ALA A 191 6.95 -16.74 -9.72
N ALA A 192 5.62 -16.82 -9.87
CA ALA A 192 4.67 -16.45 -8.83
C ALA A 192 4.86 -17.21 -7.51
N HIS A 193 5.11 -18.50 -7.56
CA HIS A 193 5.35 -19.30 -6.36
C HIS A 193 6.67 -18.98 -5.65
N LEU A 194 7.68 -18.50 -6.40
CA LEU A 194 8.97 -18.09 -5.85
C LEU A 194 8.90 -16.69 -5.28
N ILE A 195 8.48 -15.73 -6.09
CA ILE A 195 8.46 -14.31 -5.72
C ILE A 195 7.32 -14.04 -4.73
N GLY A 196 6.13 -14.63 -4.96
CA GLY A 196 4.93 -14.32 -4.21
C GLY A 196 4.27 -13.04 -4.70
N TYR A 197 3.52 -12.39 -3.81
CA TYR A 197 2.81 -11.15 -4.11
C TYR A 197 2.61 -10.33 -2.84
N VAL A 198 2.32 -9.04 -3.03
CA VAL A 198 1.89 -8.12 -1.99
C VAL A 198 0.39 -7.84 -2.12
N GLN A 199 -0.24 -7.46 -1.02
CA GLN A 199 -1.61 -6.93 -0.98
C GLN A 199 -1.71 -5.80 0.03
N SER A 200 -2.76 -5.01 -0.06
CA SER A 200 -3.06 -3.97 0.94
C SER A 200 -3.16 -4.58 2.34
N ALA A 201 -2.64 -3.86 3.32
CA ALA A 201 -2.72 -4.25 4.72
C ALA A 201 -4.18 -4.25 5.17
N THR A 202 -4.59 -5.31 5.86
CA THR A 202 -5.93 -5.44 6.46
C THR A 202 -5.94 -4.87 7.88
N ALA A 203 -7.12 -4.67 8.46
CA ALA A 203 -7.23 -4.27 9.87
C ALA A 203 -6.54 -5.29 10.81
N GLU A 204 -6.63 -6.58 10.49
CA GLU A 204 -5.96 -7.65 11.24
C GLU A 204 -4.43 -7.55 11.14
N ASP A 205 -3.89 -7.18 9.97
CA ASP A 205 -2.45 -6.96 9.81
C ASP A 205 -1.97 -5.81 10.71
N LEU A 206 -2.74 -4.72 10.78
CA LEU A 206 -2.39 -3.58 11.63
C LEU A 206 -2.41 -3.94 13.11
N GLU A 207 -3.36 -4.78 13.53
CA GLU A 207 -3.44 -5.30 14.90
C GLU A 207 -2.29 -6.25 15.24
N ASN A 208 -1.86 -7.08 14.28
CA ASN A 208 -0.79 -8.06 14.47
C ASN A 208 0.62 -7.45 14.40
N HIS A 209 0.77 -6.24 13.83
CA HIS A 209 2.04 -5.54 13.63
C HIS A 209 2.05 -4.14 14.26
N PRO A 210 1.73 -3.99 15.56
CA PRO A 210 1.65 -2.69 16.22
C PRO A 210 3.03 -2.03 16.27
N GLY A 211 3.10 -0.77 15.82
CA GLY A 211 4.34 0.01 15.85
C GLY A 211 5.36 -0.34 14.76
N GLU A 212 5.06 -1.26 13.84
CA GLU A 212 5.93 -1.60 12.71
C GLU A 212 5.77 -0.64 11.51
N GLY A 213 5.02 0.44 11.66
CA GLY A 213 4.86 1.50 10.65
C GLY A 213 3.93 1.11 9.50
N TYR A 214 3.00 0.16 9.69
CA TYR A 214 1.94 -0.10 8.73
C TYR A 214 0.77 0.86 8.91
N SER A 215 0.16 1.23 7.79
CA SER A 215 -1.09 1.99 7.70
C SER A 215 -2.08 1.29 6.77
N ALA A 216 -3.30 1.77 6.70
CA ALA A 216 -4.31 1.23 5.78
C ALA A 216 -3.92 1.36 4.28
N GLU A 217 -2.96 2.23 3.97
CA GLU A 217 -2.42 2.44 2.62
C GLU A 217 -1.17 1.59 2.35
N SER A 218 -0.66 0.89 3.36
CA SER A 218 0.53 0.05 3.22
C SER A 218 0.20 -1.24 2.46
N VAL A 219 1.22 -1.78 1.79
CA VAL A 219 1.17 -3.13 1.23
C VAL A 219 2.04 -4.07 2.07
N ILE A 220 1.65 -5.34 2.14
CA ILE A 220 2.37 -6.37 2.89
C ILE A 220 2.56 -7.62 2.03
N GLY A 221 3.74 -8.24 2.10
CA GLY A 221 4.04 -9.49 1.42
C GLY A 221 3.24 -10.67 1.96
N ARG A 222 2.44 -11.32 1.10
CA ARG A 222 1.56 -12.43 1.49
C ARG A 222 2.19 -13.80 1.32
N SER A 223 3.07 -13.95 0.34
CA SER A 223 3.70 -15.24 0.02
C SER A 223 5.10 -15.06 -0.55
N GLY A 224 5.79 -16.17 -0.79
CA GLY A 224 7.08 -16.20 -1.47
C GLY A 224 8.16 -15.34 -0.82
N LEU A 225 9.03 -14.79 -1.66
CA LEU A 225 10.12 -13.90 -1.24
C LEU A 225 9.61 -12.55 -0.75
N GLU A 226 8.49 -12.05 -1.30
CA GLU A 226 7.84 -10.84 -0.80
C GLU A 226 7.51 -10.90 0.69
N LYS A 227 7.00 -12.07 1.15
CA LYS A 227 6.73 -12.30 2.58
C LYS A 227 8.00 -12.56 3.37
N LEU A 228 8.90 -13.36 2.83
CA LEU A 228 10.13 -13.78 3.54
C LEU A 228 11.04 -12.60 3.84
N TYR A 229 11.15 -11.66 2.89
CA TYR A 229 12.00 -10.48 2.98
C TYR A 229 11.22 -9.19 3.24
N GLU A 230 10.01 -9.29 3.79
CA GLU A 230 9.13 -8.14 4.07
C GLU A 230 9.86 -7.01 4.81
N LYS A 231 10.62 -7.34 5.86
CA LYS A 231 11.34 -6.35 6.68
C LYS A 231 12.42 -5.59 5.91
N GLN A 232 13.08 -6.27 4.97
CA GLN A 232 14.13 -5.67 4.14
C GLN A 232 13.51 -4.86 2.99
N LEU A 233 12.47 -5.40 2.35
CA LEU A 233 11.84 -4.80 1.19
C LEU A 233 10.99 -3.57 1.53
N LYS A 234 10.30 -3.55 2.68
CA LYS A 234 9.31 -2.53 3.01
C LYS A 234 9.90 -1.13 3.17
N GLY A 235 11.10 -0.99 3.75
CA GLY A 235 11.64 0.29 4.16
C GLY A 235 10.93 0.89 5.40
N LYS A 236 11.15 2.16 5.65
CA LYS A 236 10.50 2.92 6.74
C LYS A 236 10.07 4.28 6.26
N ASP A 237 8.80 4.59 6.44
CA ASP A 237 8.26 5.91 6.11
C ASP A 237 8.90 6.99 6.98
N GLY A 238 9.21 8.14 6.36
CA GLY A 238 9.58 9.34 7.06
C GLY A 238 8.34 10.10 7.56
N CYS A 239 8.52 10.89 8.60
CA CYS A 239 7.44 11.71 9.15
C CYS A 239 8.00 13.01 9.70
N ASP A 240 7.41 14.14 9.32
CA ASP A 240 7.65 15.44 9.92
C ASP A 240 6.39 15.94 10.63
N ILE A 241 6.53 16.37 11.87
CA ILE A 241 5.49 17.05 12.63
C ILE A 241 5.97 18.48 12.86
N LYS A 242 5.21 19.45 12.34
CA LYS A 242 5.59 20.88 12.31
C LYS A 242 4.47 21.74 12.84
N ILE A 243 4.85 22.87 13.44
CA ILE A 243 3.95 24.01 13.66
C ILE A 243 4.08 24.92 12.43
N LEU A 244 2.95 25.22 11.81
CA LEU A 244 2.83 26.19 10.73
C LEU A 244 2.12 27.43 11.28
N ASP A 245 2.62 28.62 10.91
CA ASP A 245 1.96 29.88 11.23
C ASP A 245 0.68 30.13 10.39
N SER A 246 0.05 31.28 10.58
CA SER A 246 -1.17 31.67 9.85
C SER A 246 -0.98 31.78 8.34
N ASP A 247 0.25 32.02 7.88
CA ASP A 247 0.62 32.14 6.46
C ASP A 247 0.99 30.77 5.85
N GLY A 248 1.10 29.73 6.70
CA GLY A 248 1.46 28.37 6.29
C GLY A 248 2.96 28.11 6.25
N GLU A 249 3.77 29.06 6.76
CA GLU A 249 5.22 28.88 6.86
C GLU A 249 5.58 28.06 8.11
N VAL A 250 6.71 27.35 8.02
CA VAL A 250 7.17 26.48 9.12
C VAL A 250 7.73 27.35 10.24
N LYS A 251 7.06 27.37 11.39
CA LYS A 251 7.49 28.03 12.61
C LYS A 251 8.45 27.18 13.42
N GLU A 252 8.12 25.88 13.58
CA GLU A 252 8.92 24.93 14.34
C GLU A 252 8.75 23.50 13.81
N VAL A 253 9.81 22.69 13.93
CA VAL A 253 9.77 21.23 13.67
C VAL A 253 9.78 20.51 15.02
N LEU A 254 8.63 19.95 15.40
CA LEU A 254 8.45 19.25 16.69
C LEU A 254 9.11 17.87 16.70
N ALA A 255 9.03 17.14 15.60
CA ALA A 255 9.68 15.85 15.43
C ALA A 255 9.89 15.56 13.95
N SER A 256 10.96 14.82 13.63
CA SER A 256 11.28 14.39 12.28
C SER A 256 11.90 13.01 12.31
N ILE A 257 11.40 12.12 11.45
CA ILE A 257 12.02 10.83 11.13
C ILE A 257 12.33 10.81 9.65
N PHE A 258 13.57 10.51 9.30
CA PHE A 258 13.98 10.39 7.92
C PHE A 258 13.42 9.12 7.28
N LYS A 259 13.02 9.24 6.03
CA LYS A 259 12.62 8.13 5.17
C LYS A 259 13.81 7.20 4.94
N GLU A 260 13.60 5.90 5.07
CA GLU A 260 14.56 4.86 4.68
C GLU A 260 13.90 3.95 3.64
N ASP A 261 14.32 4.00 2.39
CA ASP A 261 13.80 3.13 1.35
C ASP A 261 14.18 1.67 1.61
N GLY A 262 13.36 0.73 1.11
CA GLY A 262 13.61 -0.70 1.23
C GLY A 262 14.88 -1.12 0.48
N MET A 263 15.47 -2.22 0.93
CA MET A 263 16.66 -2.77 0.30
C MET A 263 16.28 -3.68 -0.87
N ASP A 264 17.01 -3.58 -1.97
CA ASP A 264 16.89 -4.50 -3.08
C ASP A 264 17.43 -5.89 -2.71
N ILE A 265 16.74 -6.92 -3.20
CA ILE A 265 17.12 -8.32 -3.00
C ILE A 265 17.59 -8.89 -4.33
N ARG A 266 18.86 -9.25 -4.43
CA ARG A 266 19.41 -9.91 -5.61
C ARG A 266 19.45 -11.42 -5.43
N LEU A 267 18.82 -12.14 -6.34
CA LEU A 267 18.73 -13.59 -6.36
C LEU A 267 19.83 -14.22 -7.21
N THR A 268 20.02 -15.53 -7.04
CA THR A 268 20.84 -16.36 -7.93
C THR A 268 20.06 -16.85 -9.16
N ILE A 269 18.77 -16.57 -9.21
CA ILE A 269 17.86 -16.96 -10.31
C ILE A 269 18.28 -16.28 -11.61
N ASP A 270 18.25 -17.05 -12.68
CA ASP A 270 18.34 -16.60 -14.06
C ASP A 270 16.93 -16.51 -14.64
N SER A 271 16.49 -15.31 -14.94
CA SER A 271 15.10 -15.04 -15.36
C SER A 271 14.75 -15.71 -16.68
N ASP A 272 15.70 -15.81 -17.61
CA ASP A 272 15.46 -16.40 -18.93
C ASP A 272 15.37 -17.94 -18.79
N LEU A 273 16.20 -18.54 -17.95
CA LEU A 273 16.11 -19.97 -17.63
C LEU A 273 14.80 -20.29 -16.89
N GLN A 274 14.42 -19.46 -15.90
CA GLN A 274 13.15 -19.58 -15.16
C GLN A 274 11.96 -19.61 -16.11
N LYS A 275 11.88 -18.63 -17.01
CA LYS A 275 10.82 -18.53 -18.01
C LYS A 275 10.83 -19.72 -18.96
N SER A 276 12.00 -20.13 -19.47
CA SER A 276 12.13 -21.26 -20.39
C SER A 276 11.66 -22.55 -19.77
N LEU A 277 12.02 -22.83 -18.51
CA LEU A 277 11.57 -24.02 -17.80
C LEU A 277 10.06 -23.98 -17.54
N TYR A 278 9.51 -22.83 -17.16
CA TYR A 278 8.05 -22.69 -16.98
C TYR A 278 7.31 -23.00 -18.28
N GLU A 279 7.70 -22.44 -19.41
CA GLU A 279 7.06 -22.68 -20.71
C GLU A 279 7.08 -24.17 -21.12
N GLN A 280 8.11 -24.93 -20.72
CA GLN A 280 8.18 -26.36 -21.03
C GLN A 280 7.26 -27.23 -20.14
N PHE A 281 6.95 -26.78 -18.92
CA PHE A 281 6.22 -27.58 -17.93
C PHE A 281 4.83 -27.02 -17.58
N LYS A 282 4.44 -25.86 -18.08
CA LYS A 282 3.23 -25.15 -17.63
C LYS A 282 1.93 -25.97 -17.72
N GLU A 283 1.85 -26.91 -18.66
CA GLU A 283 0.65 -27.75 -18.85
C GLU A 283 0.57 -28.93 -17.87
N ASP A 284 1.69 -29.31 -17.26
CA ASP A 284 1.81 -30.48 -16.41
C ASP A 284 1.97 -30.08 -14.91
N PRO A 285 1.25 -30.72 -13.98
CA PRO A 285 1.48 -30.51 -12.56
C PRO A 285 2.84 -31.04 -12.13
N GLY A 286 3.74 -30.15 -11.68
CA GLY A 286 5.07 -30.55 -11.27
C GLY A 286 5.92 -29.41 -10.69
N CYS A 287 7.17 -29.71 -10.46
CA CYS A 287 8.19 -28.69 -10.13
C CYS A 287 9.50 -29.01 -10.84
N SER A 288 10.26 -27.96 -11.15
CA SER A 288 11.58 -28.06 -11.73
C SER A 288 12.55 -27.16 -10.98
N VAL A 289 13.74 -27.70 -10.68
CA VAL A 289 14.80 -27.01 -10.00
C VAL A 289 16.09 -27.11 -10.81
N ALA A 290 16.66 -25.99 -11.22
CA ALA A 290 17.98 -25.94 -11.83
C ALA A 290 18.97 -25.38 -10.81
N MET A 291 20.08 -26.10 -10.61
CA MET A 291 21.11 -25.74 -9.63
C MET A 291 22.50 -25.85 -10.24
N ASN A 292 23.37 -24.92 -9.88
CA ASN A 292 24.79 -25.04 -10.17
C ASN A 292 25.45 -26.07 -9.22
N PRO A 293 25.93 -27.21 -9.68
CA PRO A 293 26.46 -28.26 -8.81
C PRO A 293 27.78 -27.87 -8.10
N TYR A 294 28.48 -26.84 -8.59
CA TYR A 294 29.75 -26.41 -8.00
C TYR A 294 29.57 -25.33 -6.92
N THR A 295 28.59 -24.44 -7.11
CA THR A 295 28.37 -23.30 -6.19
C THR A 295 27.19 -23.52 -5.26
N GLY A 296 26.27 -24.43 -5.61
CA GLY A 296 25.00 -24.63 -4.91
C GLY A 296 23.95 -23.56 -5.20
N GLU A 297 24.23 -22.62 -6.13
CA GLU A 297 23.29 -21.59 -6.51
C GLU A 297 22.06 -22.19 -7.20
N VAL A 298 20.87 -21.78 -6.77
CA VAL A 298 19.61 -22.10 -7.46
C VAL A 298 19.42 -21.12 -8.62
N LEU A 299 19.43 -21.64 -9.84
CA LEU A 299 19.34 -20.85 -11.08
C LEU A 299 17.90 -20.71 -11.56
N ALA A 300 17.04 -21.70 -11.29
CA ALA A 300 15.62 -21.63 -11.54
C ALA A 300 14.85 -22.53 -10.56
N LEU A 301 13.63 -22.10 -10.22
CA LEU A 301 12.75 -22.80 -9.30
C LEU A 301 11.30 -22.61 -9.74
N VAL A 302 10.76 -23.60 -10.45
CA VAL A 302 9.44 -23.55 -11.11
C VAL A 302 8.46 -24.49 -10.42
N SER A 303 7.24 -24.06 -10.25
CA SER A 303 6.10 -24.87 -9.80
C SER A 303 4.94 -24.66 -10.77
N THR A 304 4.38 -25.76 -11.31
CA THR A 304 3.32 -25.74 -12.33
C THR A 304 2.15 -26.64 -11.93
N PRO A 305 0.92 -26.30 -12.36
CA PRO A 305 0.55 -25.00 -12.90
C PRO A 305 0.74 -23.88 -11.88
N SER A 306 0.63 -22.64 -12.31
CA SER A 306 0.85 -21.44 -11.51
C SER A 306 -0.31 -20.45 -11.67
N TYR A 307 -0.16 -19.28 -11.11
CA TYR A 307 -1.12 -18.17 -11.16
C TYR A 307 -0.39 -16.87 -11.49
N ASP A 308 -1.06 -15.89 -12.09
CA ASP A 308 -0.47 -14.57 -12.28
C ASP A 308 -0.54 -13.77 -10.98
N ASN A 309 0.62 -13.52 -10.36
CA ASN A 309 0.71 -12.75 -9.11
C ASN A 309 0.37 -11.26 -9.30
N ASN A 310 0.42 -10.73 -10.52
CA ASN A 310 -0.05 -9.38 -10.81
C ASN A 310 -1.57 -9.24 -10.63
N GLU A 311 -2.35 -10.30 -10.87
CA GLU A 311 -3.81 -10.28 -10.62
C GLU A 311 -4.13 -10.06 -9.13
N PHE A 312 -3.31 -10.59 -8.22
CA PHE A 312 -3.50 -10.42 -6.77
C PHE A 312 -3.30 -8.98 -6.29
N ILE A 313 -2.49 -8.20 -7.00
CA ILE A 313 -2.25 -6.78 -6.69
C ILE A 313 -3.37 -5.92 -7.21
N ARG A 314 -3.80 -6.19 -8.44
CA ARG A 314 -4.84 -5.40 -9.10
C ARG A 314 -6.22 -5.60 -8.48
N GLY A 315 -6.41 -6.68 -7.75
CA GLY A 315 -7.68 -7.11 -7.19
C GLY A 315 -8.16 -8.38 -7.88
N LEU A 316 -8.39 -9.43 -7.12
CA LEU A 316 -8.89 -10.70 -7.64
C LEU A 316 -10.41 -10.72 -7.51
N SER A 317 -11.13 -10.84 -8.63
CA SER A 317 -12.58 -11.00 -8.58
C SER A 317 -12.96 -12.30 -7.87
N SER A 318 -14.13 -12.33 -7.21
CA SER A 318 -14.64 -13.54 -6.54
C SER A 318 -14.73 -14.72 -7.49
N LYS A 319 -15.09 -14.47 -8.75
CA LYS A 319 -15.17 -15.49 -9.80
C LYS A 319 -13.78 -16.07 -10.12
N LYS A 320 -12.77 -15.22 -10.28
CA LYS A 320 -11.39 -15.64 -10.56
C LYS A 320 -10.78 -16.39 -9.38
N TRP A 321 -11.01 -15.89 -8.15
CA TRP A 321 -10.60 -16.58 -6.93
C TRP A 321 -11.18 -17.99 -6.84
N THR A 322 -12.50 -18.13 -7.07
CA THR A 322 -13.17 -19.42 -7.07
C THR A 322 -12.59 -20.36 -8.13
N SER A 323 -12.38 -19.86 -9.35
CA SER A 323 -11.75 -20.61 -10.44
C SER A 323 -10.37 -21.16 -10.05
N LEU A 324 -9.50 -20.32 -9.47
CA LEU A 324 -8.15 -20.73 -9.04
C LEU A 324 -8.18 -21.73 -7.88
N ASN A 325 -9.13 -21.56 -6.95
CA ASN A 325 -9.22 -22.38 -5.75
C ASN A 325 -9.86 -23.74 -6.00
N GLU A 326 -10.80 -23.83 -6.95
CA GLU A 326 -11.51 -25.06 -7.32
C GLU A 326 -10.85 -25.82 -8.46
N ASP A 327 -9.82 -25.28 -9.09
CA ASP A 327 -9.08 -25.92 -10.16
C ASP A 327 -8.45 -27.25 -9.67
N GLU A 328 -8.81 -28.35 -10.33
CA GLU A 328 -8.30 -29.69 -10.01
C GLU A 328 -6.78 -29.79 -10.10
N LYS A 329 -6.14 -28.99 -10.97
CA LYS A 329 -4.69 -28.91 -11.11
C LYS A 329 -4.02 -28.12 -10.00
N LYS A 330 -4.78 -27.43 -9.13
CA LYS A 330 -4.32 -26.68 -7.94
C LYS A 330 -3.20 -25.67 -8.25
N PRO A 331 -3.45 -24.61 -9.03
CA PRO A 331 -2.44 -23.63 -9.41
C PRO A 331 -1.88 -22.85 -8.21
N LEU A 332 -2.62 -22.71 -7.11
CA LEU A 332 -2.16 -22.05 -5.89
C LEU A 332 -1.21 -22.91 -5.03
N TYR A 333 -1.07 -24.20 -5.37
CA TYR A 333 -0.26 -25.14 -4.61
C TYR A 333 1.21 -25.07 -4.99
N ASN A 334 2.05 -24.64 -4.05
CA ASN A 334 3.50 -24.53 -4.26
C ASN A 334 4.17 -25.91 -4.10
N ARG A 335 4.55 -26.55 -5.22
CA ARG A 335 5.03 -27.92 -5.26
C ARG A 335 6.50 -28.08 -4.81
N PHE A 336 7.32 -27.06 -4.95
CA PHE A 336 8.72 -27.16 -4.46
C PHE A 336 8.86 -26.96 -2.94
N ARG A 337 7.79 -26.61 -2.23
CA ARG A 337 7.77 -26.53 -0.75
C ARG A 337 7.27 -27.81 -0.08
N GLN A 338 6.88 -28.81 -0.85
CA GLN A 338 6.24 -30.03 -0.38
C GLN A 338 7.24 -31.21 -0.39
N VAL A 339 8.41 -31.06 0.20
CA VAL A 339 9.40 -32.13 0.34
C VAL A 339 9.32 -32.73 1.72
#